data_480a8aac470ea6da88b375d071dbd80b
#
_entry.id   480a8aac470ea6da88b375d071dbd80b
#
_cell.length_a   1.000
_cell.length_b   1.000
_cell.length_c   1.000
_cell.angle_alpha   90.00
_cell.angle_beta   90.00
_cell.angle_gamma   90.00
#
_symmetry.space_group_name_H-M   'P 1'
#
loop_
_entity.id
_entity.type
_entity.pdbx_description
1 polymer ?
#
loop_
_entity_poly.entity_id
_entity_poly.type
_entity_poly.pdbx_seq_one_letter_code
_entity_poly.pdbx_strand_id
1 'polypeptide(L)'
;LTLGVAVLILVLSVMNGFDRELRQRVLGMVPHTQIEQAGGMTDWQPLAERLTQREHVIGAAPYIQQQGMFSVAGRNQGAMVNGIEPEWESRVSIVDENMSRGSLDDLKAGEWHIVLGSILANNLNVDVGDSVTLLVPEASITPAGVFPRLKRFTVSGIFSVGADLDANLAYANIEDMQTL
;
A
#
# COMPACT_ATOMS: atom_id res chain seq x y z
N LEU A 1 29.11 40.28 4.32
CA LEU A 1 29.30 39.03 5.10
C LEU A 1 27.97 38.55 5.71
N THR A 2 27.23 39.39 6.43
CA THR A 2 25.95 39.08 7.10
C THR A 2 24.88 38.60 6.12
N LEU A 3 24.72 39.22 4.96
CA LEU A 3 23.75 38.80 3.94
C LEU A 3 24.06 37.40 3.40
N GLY A 4 25.33 37.07 3.16
CA GLY A 4 25.75 35.75 2.69
C GLY A 4 25.47 34.66 3.72
N VAL A 5 25.71 34.91 5.01
CA VAL A 5 25.42 33.98 6.10
C VAL A 5 23.89 33.79 6.24
N ALA A 6 23.12 34.88 6.16
CA ALA A 6 21.65 34.77 6.23
C ALA A 6 21.05 33.92 5.10
N VAL A 7 21.52 34.12 3.88
CA VAL A 7 21.08 33.30 2.72
C VAL A 7 21.47 31.84 2.93
N LEU A 8 22.66 31.54 3.42
CA LEU A 8 23.13 30.18 3.67
C LEU A 8 22.30 29.47 4.74
N ILE A 9 21.96 30.16 5.84
CA ILE A 9 21.10 29.63 6.89
C ILE A 9 19.70 29.35 6.34
N LEU A 10 19.16 30.24 5.52
CA LEU A 10 17.84 30.09 4.94
C LEU A 10 17.78 28.86 4.00
N VAL A 11 18.77 28.71 3.13
CA VAL A 11 18.87 27.53 2.21
C VAL A 11 19.01 26.24 2.99
N LEU A 12 19.87 26.20 4.01
CA LEU A 12 20.05 24.99 4.85
C LEU A 12 18.79 24.66 5.64
N SER A 13 18.07 25.67 6.15
CA SER A 13 16.82 25.46 6.89
C SER A 13 15.74 24.87 5.99
N VAL A 14 15.58 25.39 4.77
CA VAL A 14 14.62 24.86 3.79
C VAL A 14 14.99 23.43 3.39
N MET A 15 16.28 23.17 3.12
CA MET A 15 16.75 21.85 2.76
C MET A 15 16.55 20.83 3.87
N ASN A 16 16.84 21.17 5.13
CA ASN A 16 16.60 20.29 6.27
C ASN A 16 15.10 20.05 6.51
N GLY A 17 14.25 21.08 6.31
CA GLY A 17 12.79 20.93 6.40
C GLY A 17 12.24 19.99 5.34
N PHE A 18 12.73 20.12 4.12
CA PHE A 18 12.33 19.26 3.00
C PHE A 18 12.78 17.80 3.18
N ASP A 19 14.04 17.57 3.60
CA ASP A 19 14.55 16.22 3.88
C ASP A 19 13.74 15.53 4.98
N ARG A 20 13.39 16.25 6.03
CA ARG A 20 12.56 15.74 7.13
C ARG A 20 11.16 15.37 6.67
N GLU A 21 10.52 16.21 5.89
CA GLU A 21 9.18 16.00 5.36
C GLU A 21 9.14 14.77 4.41
N LEU A 22 10.12 14.67 3.50
CA LEU A 22 10.24 13.51 2.61
C LEU A 22 10.45 12.22 3.40
N ARG A 23 11.33 12.22 4.38
CA ARG A 23 11.57 11.03 5.21
C ARG A 23 10.32 10.59 5.96
N GLN A 24 9.57 11.50 6.54
CA GLN A 24 8.36 11.18 7.28
C GLN A 24 7.29 10.56 6.37
N ARG A 25 7.11 11.09 5.17
CA ARG A 25 6.12 10.55 4.22
C ARG A 25 6.51 9.18 3.65
N VAL A 26 7.75 9.03 3.22
CA VAL A 26 8.20 7.77 2.62
C VAL A 26 8.36 6.67 3.67
N LEU A 27 9.01 6.98 4.80
CA LEU A 27 9.25 5.97 5.85
C LEU A 27 7.98 5.61 6.63
N GLY A 28 6.96 6.49 6.65
CA GLY A 28 5.68 6.18 7.29
C GLY A 28 4.82 5.15 6.54
N MET A 29 5.17 4.83 5.28
CA MET A 29 4.45 3.87 4.46
C MET A 29 5.19 2.53 4.28
N VAL A 30 6.47 2.49 4.66
CA VAL A 30 7.31 1.31 4.46
C VAL A 30 7.64 0.70 5.81
N PRO A 31 7.37 -0.60 6.01
CA PRO A 31 7.70 -1.26 7.27
C PRO A 31 9.22 -1.25 7.50
N HIS A 32 9.64 -0.88 8.70
CA HIS A 32 11.06 -0.84 9.09
C HIS A 32 11.69 -2.24 9.22
N THR A 33 10.87 -3.24 9.51
CA THR A 33 11.28 -4.64 9.67
C THR A 33 10.16 -5.54 9.18
N GLN A 34 10.54 -6.57 8.43
CA GLN A 34 9.62 -7.59 7.93
C GLN A 34 10.01 -8.94 8.52
N ILE A 35 9.02 -9.72 8.92
CA ILE A 35 9.21 -11.09 9.41
C ILE A 35 8.42 -12.00 8.46
N GLU A 36 9.14 -12.86 7.77
CA GLU A 36 8.56 -13.79 6.81
C GLU A 36 8.75 -15.23 7.28
N GLN A 37 7.75 -16.06 7.00
CA GLN A 37 7.82 -17.49 7.23
C GLN A 37 7.57 -18.23 5.92
N ALA A 38 8.40 -19.21 5.61
CA ALA A 38 8.19 -20.05 4.43
C ALA A 38 6.83 -20.77 4.53
N GLY A 39 5.98 -20.57 3.52
CA GLY A 39 4.62 -21.13 3.48
C GLY A 39 3.53 -20.24 4.10
N GLY A 40 3.89 -19.01 4.49
CA GLY A 40 2.96 -18.06 5.11
C GLY A 40 2.82 -18.25 6.63
N MET A 41 2.24 -17.28 7.28
CA MET A 41 2.03 -17.28 8.74
C MET A 41 0.53 -17.18 9.03
N THR A 42 -0.07 -18.28 9.51
CA THR A 42 -1.51 -18.33 9.86
C THR A 42 -1.80 -17.76 11.24
N ASP A 43 -0.94 -18.04 12.23
CA ASP A 43 -1.10 -17.58 13.61
C ASP A 43 -0.21 -16.35 13.88
N TRP A 44 -0.47 -15.26 13.20
CA TRP A 44 0.34 -14.05 13.29
C TRP A 44 0.00 -13.16 14.51
N GLN A 45 -1.27 -13.19 15.01
CA GLN A 45 -1.73 -12.31 16.08
C GLN A 45 -0.92 -12.44 17.38
N PRO A 46 -0.63 -13.66 17.92
CA PRO A 46 0.18 -13.80 19.13
C PRO A 46 1.61 -13.28 18.94
N LEU A 47 2.13 -13.34 17.70
CA LEU A 47 3.45 -12.79 17.38
C LEU A 47 3.39 -11.26 17.38
N ALA A 48 2.39 -10.67 16.71
CA ALA A 48 2.21 -9.22 16.65
C ALA A 48 2.05 -8.62 18.06
N GLU A 49 1.25 -9.24 18.93
CA GLU A 49 1.07 -8.81 20.33
C GLU A 49 2.37 -8.87 21.12
N ARG A 50 3.16 -9.93 20.97
CA ARG A 50 4.47 -10.04 21.64
C ARG A 50 5.50 -9.03 21.13
N LEU A 51 5.43 -8.69 19.84
CA LEU A 51 6.31 -7.68 19.24
C LEU A 51 5.98 -6.27 19.74
N THR A 52 4.70 -5.93 19.83
CA THR A 52 4.27 -4.61 20.33
C THR A 52 4.60 -4.38 21.80
N GLN A 53 4.85 -5.44 22.58
CA GLN A 53 5.33 -5.32 23.96
C GLN A 53 6.82 -5.01 24.09
N ARG A 54 7.57 -5.03 22.98
CA ARG A 54 9.00 -4.75 22.99
C ARG A 54 9.25 -3.24 22.92
N GLU A 55 10.28 -2.82 23.62
CA GLU A 55 10.76 -1.44 23.55
C GLU A 55 11.11 -1.08 22.08
N HIS A 56 10.73 0.10 21.66
CA HIS A 56 10.92 0.64 20.29
C HIS A 56 10.07 0.00 19.18
N VAL A 57 9.11 -0.88 19.49
CA VAL A 57 8.12 -1.36 18.52
C VAL A 57 6.82 -0.59 18.70
N ILE A 58 6.46 0.22 17.69
CA ILE A 58 5.24 1.04 17.71
C ILE A 58 4.02 0.19 17.40
N GLY A 59 4.14 -0.76 16.48
CA GLY A 59 3.08 -1.64 16.07
C GLY A 59 3.59 -2.76 15.17
N ALA A 60 2.74 -3.74 14.93
CA ALA A 60 2.97 -4.82 13.97
C ALA A 60 1.65 -5.13 13.27
N ALA A 61 1.68 -5.29 11.97
CA ALA A 61 0.53 -5.62 11.14
C ALA A 61 0.85 -6.76 10.19
N PRO A 62 -0.11 -7.64 9.88
CA PRO A 62 0.07 -8.66 8.86
C PRO A 62 -0.03 -8.02 7.48
N TYR A 63 0.70 -8.56 6.50
CA TYR A 63 0.54 -8.16 5.13
C TYR A 63 0.84 -9.31 4.17
N ILE A 64 0.25 -9.25 3.00
CA ILE A 64 0.58 -10.07 1.84
C ILE A 64 0.96 -9.11 0.71
N GLN A 65 2.13 -9.29 0.14
CA GLN A 65 2.58 -8.44 -0.96
C GLN A 65 2.59 -9.22 -2.26
N GLN A 66 1.93 -8.70 -3.28
CA GLN A 66 1.82 -9.32 -4.58
C GLN A 66 1.99 -8.31 -5.71
N GLN A 67 2.79 -8.64 -6.70
CA GLN A 67 2.87 -7.85 -7.92
C GLN A 67 1.75 -8.25 -8.86
N GLY A 68 1.10 -7.25 -9.47
CA GLY A 68 0.04 -7.48 -10.44
C GLY A 68 -0.04 -6.38 -11.48
N MET A 69 -0.90 -6.59 -12.44
CA MET A 69 -1.20 -5.62 -13.48
C MET A 69 -2.70 -5.28 -13.41
N PHE A 70 -3.00 -4.02 -13.20
CA PHE A 70 -4.36 -3.52 -13.30
C PHE A 70 -4.72 -3.23 -14.76
N SER A 71 -5.92 -3.64 -15.13
CA SER A 71 -6.46 -3.44 -16.49
C SER A 71 -7.86 -2.84 -16.42
N VAL A 72 -8.05 -1.74 -17.13
CA VAL A 72 -9.34 -1.04 -17.27
C VAL A 72 -9.46 -0.47 -18.68
N ALA A 73 -10.48 -0.88 -19.43
CA ALA A 73 -10.80 -0.32 -20.76
C ALA A 73 -9.56 -0.22 -21.71
N GLY A 74 -8.67 -1.21 -21.68
CA GLY A 74 -7.47 -1.26 -22.52
C GLY A 74 -6.27 -0.49 -21.96
N ARG A 75 -6.40 0.19 -20.81
CA ARG A 75 -5.25 0.73 -20.07
C ARG A 75 -4.73 -0.32 -19.12
N ASN A 76 -3.41 -0.45 -19.06
CA ASN A 76 -2.73 -1.42 -18.21
C ASN A 76 -1.65 -0.71 -17.39
N GLN A 77 -1.62 -0.97 -16.08
CA GLN A 77 -0.63 -0.43 -15.15
C GLN A 77 -0.14 -1.54 -14.22
N GLY A 78 1.17 -1.74 -14.16
CA GLY A 78 1.77 -2.59 -13.14
C GLY A 78 1.78 -1.90 -11.80
N ALA A 79 1.46 -2.62 -10.74
CA ALA A 79 1.57 -2.11 -9.38
C ALA A 79 1.77 -3.26 -8.37
N MET A 80 2.23 -2.89 -7.19
CA MET A 80 2.28 -3.73 -6.01
C MET A 80 0.94 -3.66 -5.29
N VAL A 81 0.37 -4.80 -4.93
CA VAL A 81 -0.83 -4.86 -4.11
C VAL A 81 -0.46 -5.42 -2.75
N ASN A 82 -0.73 -4.64 -1.71
CA ASN A 82 -0.60 -5.07 -0.33
C ASN A 82 -1.97 -5.50 0.20
N GLY A 83 -2.12 -6.78 0.50
CA GLY A 83 -3.22 -7.29 1.28
C GLY A 83 -3.00 -6.99 2.75
N ILE A 84 -3.88 -6.22 3.36
CA ILE A 84 -3.74 -5.72 4.73
C ILE A 84 -4.99 -6.00 5.56
N GLU A 85 -4.83 -5.94 6.87
CA GLU A 85 -5.93 -5.86 7.83
C GLU A 85 -6.07 -4.39 8.27
N PRO A 86 -7.14 -3.66 7.87
CA PRO A 86 -7.24 -2.21 8.09
C PRO A 86 -7.01 -1.77 9.53
N GLU A 87 -7.60 -2.47 10.52
CA GLU A 87 -7.46 -2.15 11.94
C GLU A 87 -6.01 -2.22 12.46
N TRP A 88 -5.19 -3.09 11.86
CA TRP A 88 -3.79 -3.25 12.24
C TRP A 88 -2.89 -2.32 11.43
N GLU A 89 -3.20 -2.12 10.17
CA GLU A 89 -2.44 -1.25 9.26
C GLU A 89 -2.49 0.22 9.73
N SER A 90 -3.63 0.71 10.17
CA SER A 90 -3.78 2.09 10.68
C SER A 90 -2.88 2.42 11.88
N ARG A 91 -2.35 1.40 12.58
CA ARG A 91 -1.43 1.57 13.72
C ARG A 91 0.04 1.70 13.30
N VAL A 92 0.38 1.26 12.09
CA VAL A 92 1.78 1.15 11.62
C VAL A 92 2.06 1.96 10.36
N SER A 93 1.02 2.41 9.66
CA SER A 93 1.12 3.14 8.40
C SER A 93 0.35 4.45 8.46
N ILE A 94 0.82 5.43 7.69
CA ILE A 94 0.16 6.74 7.53
C ILE A 94 -0.85 6.76 6.38
N VAL A 95 -1.15 5.61 5.77
CA VAL A 95 -2.04 5.56 4.60
C VAL A 95 -3.44 6.06 4.93
N ASP A 96 -3.96 5.70 6.10
CA ASP A 96 -5.28 6.12 6.55
C ASP A 96 -5.39 7.65 6.71
N GLU A 97 -4.36 8.28 7.24
CA GLU A 97 -4.27 9.75 7.37
C GLU A 97 -4.17 10.48 6.02
N ASN A 98 -3.77 9.76 4.97
CA ASN A 98 -3.54 10.30 3.63
C ASN A 98 -4.58 9.85 2.61
N MET A 99 -5.74 9.36 3.07
CA MET A 99 -6.85 9.08 2.18
C MET A 99 -7.40 10.37 1.57
N SER A 100 -7.43 10.43 0.24
CA SER A 100 -7.99 11.55 -0.51
C SER A 100 -9.48 11.38 -0.75
N ARG A 101 -9.94 10.14 -0.92
CA ARG A 101 -11.34 9.74 -1.12
C ARG A 101 -11.57 8.35 -0.56
N GLY A 102 -12.78 8.07 -0.05
CA GLY A 102 -13.11 6.79 0.56
C GLY A 102 -12.42 6.59 1.91
N SER A 103 -12.42 5.37 2.42
CA SER A 103 -11.81 4.97 3.68
C SER A 103 -11.06 3.66 3.54
N LEU A 104 -10.02 3.48 4.36
CA LEU A 104 -9.33 2.19 4.48
C LEU A 104 -10.26 1.13 5.10
N ASP A 105 -11.19 1.54 5.96
CA ASP A 105 -12.19 0.67 6.60
C ASP A 105 -13.18 0.04 5.61
N ASP A 106 -13.27 0.55 4.39
CA ASP A 106 -14.08 -0.02 3.31
C ASP A 106 -13.47 -1.30 2.72
N LEU A 107 -12.23 -1.66 3.10
CA LEU A 107 -11.57 -2.91 2.71
C LEU A 107 -12.05 -4.09 3.56
N LYS A 108 -13.27 -4.55 3.30
CA LYS A 108 -13.86 -5.69 4.02
C LYS A 108 -13.63 -7.00 3.28
N ALA A 109 -13.39 -8.07 4.05
CA ALA A 109 -13.21 -9.40 3.52
C ALA A 109 -14.41 -9.86 2.69
N GLY A 110 -14.16 -10.43 1.52
CA GLY A 110 -15.18 -10.94 0.59
C GLY A 110 -15.84 -9.91 -0.30
N GLU A 111 -15.62 -8.60 -0.09
CA GLU A 111 -16.23 -7.54 -0.89
C GLU A 111 -15.39 -7.17 -2.12
N TRP A 112 -14.15 -7.63 -2.20
CA TRP A 112 -13.23 -7.36 -3.31
C TRP A 112 -13.06 -5.88 -3.59
N HIS A 113 -12.90 -5.11 -2.52
CA HIS A 113 -12.61 -3.69 -2.57
C HIS A 113 -11.10 -3.44 -2.67
N ILE A 114 -10.73 -2.33 -3.28
CA ILE A 114 -9.34 -1.92 -3.44
C ILE A 114 -9.18 -0.42 -3.27
N VAL A 115 -8.12 -0.03 -2.59
CA VAL A 115 -7.68 1.36 -2.46
C VAL A 115 -6.46 1.57 -3.35
N LEU A 116 -6.49 2.57 -4.21
CA LEU A 116 -5.44 2.86 -5.20
C LEU A 116 -4.68 4.12 -4.83
N GLY A 117 -3.40 4.17 -5.17
CA GLY A 117 -2.67 5.43 -5.15
C GLY A 117 -3.20 6.43 -6.19
N SER A 118 -3.13 7.71 -5.89
CA SER A 118 -3.75 8.77 -6.71
C SER A 118 -3.22 8.80 -8.15
N ILE A 119 -1.93 8.58 -8.35
CA ILE A 119 -1.31 8.55 -9.69
C ILE A 119 -1.75 7.28 -10.44
N LEU A 120 -1.81 6.13 -9.75
CA LEU A 120 -2.28 4.87 -10.32
C LEU A 120 -3.74 4.98 -10.79
N ALA A 121 -4.62 5.54 -9.97
CA ALA A 121 -6.02 5.78 -10.32
C ALA A 121 -6.16 6.71 -11.52
N ASN A 122 -5.38 7.81 -11.55
CA ASN A 122 -5.36 8.73 -12.69
C ASN A 122 -4.87 8.06 -13.98
N ASN A 123 -3.80 7.26 -13.92
CA ASN A 123 -3.26 6.55 -15.09
C ASN A 123 -4.26 5.55 -15.67
N LEU A 124 -5.01 4.87 -14.81
CA LEU A 124 -6.08 3.96 -15.20
C LEU A 124 -7.37 4.71 -15.60
N ASN A 125 -7.49 5.99 -15.24
CA ASN A 125 -8.68 6.84 -15.40
C ASN A 125 -9.89 6.24 -14.68
N VAL A 126 -9.71 5.94 -13.41
CA VAL A 126 -10.76 5.41 -12.52
C VAL A 126 -10.94 6.27 -11.30
N ASP A 127 -12.15 6.23 -10.73
CA ASP A 127 -12.54 6.89 -9.50
C ASP A 127 -13.18 5.89 -8.53
N VAL A 128 -13.49 6.32 -7.32
CA VAL A 128 -14.20 5.53 -6.31
C VAL A 128 -15.56 5.08 -6.89
N GLY A 129 -15.85 3.78 -6.77
CA GLY A 129 -17.02 3.11 -7.33
C GLY A 129 -16.76 2.43 -8.68
N ASP A 130 -15.65 2.74 -9.36
CA ASP A 130 -15.29 2.07 -10.60
C ASP A 130 -14.74 0.66 -10.36
N SER A 131 -14.77 -0.18 -11.41
CA SER A 131 -14.21 -1.53 -11.35
C SER A 131 -12.88 -1.61 -12.07
N VAL A 132 -11.91 -2.27 -11.44
CA VAL A 132 -10.59 -2.59 -11.99
C VAL A 132 -10.37 -4.10 -12.02
N THR A 133 -9.67 -4.61 -13.02
CA THR A 133 -9.28 -6.02 -13.06
C THR A 133 -7.82 -6.15 -12.71
N LEU A 134 -7.52 -6.89 -11.65
CA LEU A 134 -6.17 -7.27 -11.25
C LEU A 134 -5.81 -8.60 -11.92
N LEU A 135 -4.69 -8.62 -12.62
CA LEU A 135 -4.05 -9.79 -13.18
C LEU A 135 -2.79 -10.07 -12.37
N VAL A 136 -2.76 -11.24 -11.72
CA VAL A 136 -1.60 -11.72 -10.96
C VAL A 136 -0.83 -12.72 -11.81
N PRO A 137 0.50 -12.56 -11.98
CA PRO A 137 1.29 -13.43 -12.83
C PRO A 137 1.50 -14.83 -12.25
N GLU A 138 1.12 -15.07 -10.98
CA GLU A 138 1.16 -16.40 -10.40
C GLU A 138 0.19 -17.34 -11.13
N ALA A 139 0.76 -18.27 -11.83
CA ALA A 139 0.02 -19.18 -12.70
C ALA A 139 -0.58 -20.35 -11.90
N SER A 140 -1.88 -20.53 -12.00
CA SER A 140 -2.50 -21.80 -11.61
C SER A 140 -2.15 -22.85 -12.67
N ILE A 141 -1.34 -23.85 -12.31
CA ILE A 141 -1.04 -24.98 -13.19
C ILE A 141 -2.24 -25.94 -13.12
N THR A 142 -3.00 -25.98 -14.18
CA THR A 142 -4.10 -26.95 -14.34
C THR A 142 -3.78 -27.97 -15.42
N PRO A 143 -4.42 -29.13 -15.47
CA PRO A 143 -4.25 -30.08 -16.56
C PRO A 143 -4.56 -29.50 -17.96
N ALA A 144 -5.30 -28.40 -18.04
CA ALA A 144 -5.63 -27.66 -19.26
C ALA A 144 -4.63 -26.56 -19.64
N GLY A 145 -3.59 -26.33 -18.82
CA GLY A 145 -2.57 -25.29 -19.06
C GLY A 145 -2.35 -24.37 -17.89
N VAL A 146 -1.53 -23.34 -18.14
CA VAL A 146 -1.17 -22.29 -17.18
C VAL A 146 -2.06 -21.09 -17.45
N PHE A 147 -2.88 -20.70 -16.46
CA PHE A 147 -3.77 -19.56 -16.57
C PHE A 147 -3.39 -18.50 -15.53
N PRO A 148 -3.26 -17.21 -15.92
CA PRO A 148 -3.09 -16.14 -14.96
C PRO A 148 -4.35 -16.00 -14.10
N ARG A 149 -4.18 -15.62 -12.85
CA ARG A 149 -5.30 -15.34 -11.96
C ARG A 149 -5.82 -13.92 -12.23
N LEU A 150 -7.10 -13.82 -12.52
CA LEU A 150 -7.79 -12.58 -12.81
C LEU A 150 -8.89 -12.35 -11.78
N LYS A 151 -8.93 -11.18 -11.19
CA LYS A 151 -10.01 -10.80 -10.29
C LYS A 151 -10.43 -9.35 -10.50
N ARG A 152 -11.73 -9.13 -10.47
CA ARG A 152 -12.31 -7.79 -10.51
C ARG A 152 -12.44 -7.25 -9.10
N PHE A 153 -11.97 -6.03 -8.90
CA PHE A 153 -12.11 -5.27 -7.67
C PHE A 153 -12.93 -4.01 -7.93
N THR A 154 -13.61 -3.52 -6.90
CA THR A 154 -14.25 -2.21 -6.89
C THR A 154 -13.35 -1.21 -6.16
N VAL A 155 -13.06 -0.07 -6.75
CA VAL A 155 -12.28 0.98 -6.11
C VAL A 155 -13.11 1.59 -4.99
N SER A 156 -12.69 1.37 -3.73
CA SER A 156 -13.36 1.90 -2.54
C SER A 156 -12.69 3.18 -2.02
N GLY A 157 -11.44 3.43 -2.41
CA GLY A 157 -10.74 4.62 -1.97
C GLY A 157 -9.52 4.96 -2.82
N ILE A 158 -9.05 6.18 -2.64
CA ILE A 158 -7.84 6.72 -3.29
C ILE A 158 -7.01 7.42 -2.21
N PHE A 159 -5.74 7.05 -2.08
CA PHE A 159 -4.79 7.71 -1.18
C PHE A 159 -3.78 8.56 -1.95
N SER A 160 -3.18 9.53 -1.26
CA SER A 160 -2.11 10.37 -1.81
C SER A 160 -1.12 10.77 -0.72
N VAL A 161 0.01 10.09 -0.70
CA VAL A 161 1.14 10.40 0.20
C VAL A 161 2.22 11.22 -0.49
N GLY A 162 2.13 11.30 -1.80
CA GLY A 162 3.16 11.89 -2.66
C GLY A 162 4.27 10.89 -2.98
N ALA A 163 5.05 11.20 -4.01
CA ALA A 163 6.13 10.37 -4.53
C ALA A 163 5.65 9.15 -5.35
N ASP A 164 6.61 8.26 -5.65
CA ASP A 164 6.42 7.10 -6.52
C ASP A 164 5.44 6.05 -5.95
N LEU A 165 5.15 6.10 -4.66
CA LEU A 165 4.21 5.19 -4.01
C LEU A 165 2.79 5.34 -4.56
N ASP A 166 2.36 6.57 -4.84
CA ASP A 166 1.04 6.84 -5.40
C ASP A 166 0.85 6.26 -6.82
N ALA A 167 1.96 5.98 -7.52
CA ALA A 167 1.94 5.41 -8.87
C ALA A 167 1.93 3.88 -8.91
N ASN A 168 2.46 3.23 -7.85
CA ASN A 168 2.83 1.83 -7.91
C ASN A 168 2.26 0.98 -6.77
N LEU A 169 1.41 1.54 -5.90
CA LEU A 169 0.91 0.84 -4.72
C LEU A 169 -0.62 0.85 -4.68
N ALA A 170 -1.17 -0.28 -4.26
CA ALA A 170 -2.59 -0.47 -3.98
C ALA A 170 -2.76 -1.32 -2.71
N TYR A 171 -3.90 -1.15 -2.04
CA TYR A 171 -4.26 -1.91 -0.85
C TYR A 171 -5.56 -2.67 -1.06
N ALA A 172 -5.63 -3.90 -0.61
CA ALA A 172 -6.82 -4.75 -0.59
C ALA A 172 -6.94 -5.46 0.77
N ASN A 173 -8.08 -6.07 1.04
CA ASN A 173 -8.21 -6.89 2.25
C ASN A 173 -7.32 -8.13 2.15
N ILE A 174 -6.67 -8.50 3.26
CA ILE A 174 -5.71 -9.62 3.31
C ILE A 174 -6.36 -10.96 2.99
N GLU A 175 -7.62 -11.19 3.43
CA GLU A 175 -8.34 -12.44 3.14
C GLU A 175 -8.68 -12.57 1.66
N ASP A 176 -9.04 -11.46 1.00
CA ASP A 176 -9.28 -11.42 -0.44
C ASP A 176 -8.01 -11.74 -1.21
N MET A 177 -6.86 -11.21 -0.76
CA MET A 177 -5.56 -11.51 -1.38
C MET A 177 -5.09 -12.94 -1.15
N GLN A 178 -5.46 -13.57 -0.03
CA GLN A 178 -5.17 -14.99 0.22
C GLN A 178 -5.94 -15.93 -0.70
N THR A 179 -7.14 -15.54 -1.10
CA THR A 179 -8.00 -16.37 -1.95
C THR A 179 -7.76 -16.14 -3.45
N LEU A 180 -7.04 -15.09 -3.80
CA LEU A 180 -6.66 -14.76 -5.16
C LEU A 180 -5.59 -15.71 -5.69
#